data_64e5bcb633f1e087e5b93ab7d93674ff
#
_entry.id   64e5bcb633f1e087e5b93ab7d93674ff
#
_cell.length_a   1.000
_cell.length_b   1.000
_cell.length_c   1.000
_cell.angle_alpha   90.00
_cell.angle_beta   90.00
_cell.angle_gamma   90.00
#
_symmetry.space_group_name_H-M   'P 1'
#
loop_
_entity.id
_entity.type
_entity.pdbx_description
1 polymer ?
#
loop_
_entity_poly.entity_id
_entity_poly.type
_entity_poly.pdbx_seq_one_letter_code
_entity_poly.pdbx_strand_id
1 'polypeptide(L)'
;MKLQEALRKVIRQFGGSVIQEKRLMSFLADYKAFDDYPAVKEVMRAIATGDWGKELCRLATDASDADYLRYAESLKETLVRERNFKQEFADYAVDSISLAIGVSSQVTVTEPGDHGYEAVRKNTGEQGSRSAQEKGSAQGG
;
A
#
# COMPACT_ATOMS: atom_id res chain seq x y z
N MET A 1 -14.12 -9.77 4.42
CA MET A 1 -12.85 -10.40 4.06
C MET A 1 -11.76 -9.32 4.02
N LYS A 2 -10.58 -9.64 4.50
CA LYS A 2 -9.48 -8.67 4.46
C LYS A 2 -8.98 -8.48 3.04
N LEU A 3 -8.46 -7.29 2.74
CA LEU A 3 -7.98 -6.94 1.41
C LEU A 3 -6.97 -7.97 0.87
N GLN A 4 -5.97 -8.34 1.68
CA GLN A 4 -4.95 -9.28 1.24
C GLN A 4 -5.53 -10.66 0.89
N GLU A 5 -6.55 -11.08 1.62
CA GLU A 5 -7.20 -12.37 1.35
C GLU A 5 -7.99 -12.32 0.05
N ALA A 6 -8.72 -11.22 -0.16
CA ALA A 6 -9.47 -11.04 -1.39
C ALA A 6 -8.53 -10.96 -2.60
N LEU A 7 -7.43 -10.23 -2.46
CA LEU A 7 -6.43 -10.13 -3.52
C LEU A 7 -5.85 -11.50 -3.87
N ARG A 8 -5.54 -12.31 -2.86
CA ARG A 8 -5.02 -13.67 -3.11
C ARG A 8 -6.00 -14.51 -3.91
N LYS A 9 -7.28 -14.43 -3.56
CA LYS A 9 -8.31 -15.20 -4.27
C LYS A 9 -8.41 -14.77 -5.73
N VAL A 10 -8.41 -13.46 -5.98
CA VAL A 10 -8.53 -12.93 -7.33
C VAL A 10 -7.28 -13.28 -8.15
N ILE A 11 -6.10 -13.12 -7.57
CA ILE A 11 -4.85 -13.45 -8.25
C ILE A 11 -4.76 -14.94 -8.56
N ARG A 12 -5.21 -15.78 -7.62
CA ARG A 12 -5.20 -17.22 -7.84
C ARG A 12 -6.10 -17.61 -9.00
N GLN A 13 -7.20 -16.90 -9.17
CA GLN A 13 -8.18 -17.21 -10.20
C GLN A 13 -7.79 -16.63 -11.57
N PHE A 14 -7.26 -15.42 -11.62
CA PHE A 14 -7.03 -14.69 -12.86
C PHE A 14 -5.56 -14.39 -13.17
N GLY A 15 -4.67 -14.69 -12.24
CA GLY A 15 -3.24 -14.36 -12.39
C GLY A 15 -2.90 -12.99 -11.85
N GLY A 16 -1.59 -12.75 -11.65
CA GLY A 16 -1.10 -11.50 -11.06
C GLY A 16 -1.41 -10.25 -11.88
N SER A 17 -1.58 -10.40 -13.19
CA SER A 17 -1.85 -9.26 -14.06
C SER A 17 -3.19 -8.58 -13.77
N VAL A 18 -4.07 -9.22 -12.99
CA VAL A 18 -5.36 -8.63 -12.62
C VAL A 18 -5.18 -7.33 -11.82
N ILE A 19 -4.02 -7.16 -11.19
CA ILE A 19 -3.72 -5.95 -10.39
C ILE A 19 -3.79 -4.68 -11.25
N GLN A 20 -3.54 -4.79 -12.55
CA GLN A 20 -3.57 -3.65 -13.46
C GLN A 20 -4.90 -3.50 -14.21
N GLU A 21 -5.93 -4.25 -13.81
CA GLU A 21 -7.21 -4.26 -14.52
C GLU A 21 -8.31 -3.60 -13.70
N LYS A 22 -9.17 -2.85 -14.39
CA LYS A 22 -10.30 -2.17 -13.74
C LYS A 22 -11.23 -3.15 -13.05
N ARG A 23 -11.41 -4.35 -13.62
CA ARG A 23 -12.33 -5.35 -13.06
C ARG A 23 -11.89 -5.83 -11.67
N LEU A 24 -10.63 -5.59 -11.31
CA LEU A 24 -10.15 -5.91 -9.97
C LEU A 24 -11.06 -5.28 -8.91
N MET A 25 -11.48 -4.03 -9.15
CA MET A 25 -12.30 -3.30 -8.18
C MET A 25 -13.64 -3.99 -7.93
N SER A 26 -14.26 -4.53 -8.99
CA SER A 26 -15.51 -5.26 -8.85
C SER A 26 -15.34 -6.54 -8.05
N PHE A 27 -14.27 -7.27 -8.31
CA PHE A 27 -13.99 -8.50 -7.58
C PHE A 27 -13.77 -8.23 -6.10
N LEU A 28 -12.99 -7.19 -5.79
CA LEU A 28 -12.72 -6.85 -4.40
C LEU A 28 -13.98 -6.40 -3.68
N ALA A 29 -14.85 -5.65 -4.37
CA ALA A 29 -16.13 -5.24 -3.80
C ALA A 29 -17.02 -6.46 -3.52
N ASP A 30 -17.04 -7.42 -4.43
CA ASP A 30 -17.82 -8.65 -4.27
C ASP A 30 -17.36 -9.44 -3.04
N TYR A 31 -16.08 -9.40 -2.74
CA TYR A 31 -15.52 -10.07 -1.55
C TYR A 31 -15.58 -9.19 -0.30
N LYS A 32 -16.19 -7.99 -0.41
CA LYS A 32 -16.32 -7.05 0.70
C LYS A 32 -14.96 -6.66 1.29
N ALA A 33 -13.98 -6.51 0.42
CA ALA A 33 -12.60 -6.23 0.84
C ALA A 33 -12.43 -4.83 1.42
N PHE A 34 -13.36 -3.92 1.16
CA PHE A 34 -13.27 -2.53 1.61
C PHE A 34 -14.18 -2.20 2.79
N ASP A 35 -14.87 -3.21 3.33
CA ASP A 35 -15.84 -2.96 4.41
C ASP A 35 -15.17 -2.43 5.68
N ASP A 36 -13.98 -2.94 6.00
CA ASP A 36 -13.27 -2.50 7.20
C ASP A 36 -12.65 -1.12 7.04
N TYR A 37 -12.18 -0.79 5.84
CA TYR A 37 -11.49 0.47 5.57
C TYR A 37 -11.92 1.01 4.22
N PRO A 38 -13.10 1.66 4.15
CA PRO A 38 -13.63 2.13 2.86
C PRO A 38 -12.70 3.06 2.09
N ALA A 39 -11.88 3.84 2.80
CA ALA A 39 -10.96 4.76 2.16
C ALA A 39 -9.90 4.04 1.30
N VAL A 40 -9.61 2.78 1.59
CA VAL A 40 -8.64 2.00 0.82
C VAL A 40 -9.12 1.75 -0.60
N LYS A 41 -10.42 1.80 -0.83
CA LYS A 41 -11.00 1.59 -2.16
C LYS A 41 -10.42 2.57 -3.18
N GLU A 42 -10.29 3.85 -2.80
CA GLU A 42 -9.76 4.85 -3.73
C GLU A 42 -8.27 4.64 -3.99
N VAL A 43 -7.52 4.20 -2.98
CA VAL A 43 -6.11 3.88 -3.16
C VAL A 43 -5.97 2.73 -4.17
N MET A 44 -6.74 1.67 -3.98
CA MET A 44 -6.71 0.52 -4.89
C MET A 44 -7.12 0.90 -6.30
N ARG A 45 -8.14 1.77 -6.44
CA ARG A 45 -8.57 2.23 -7.75
C ARG A 45 -7.44 2.98 -8.46
N ALA A 46 -6.76 3.88 -7.75
CA ALA A 46 -5.65 4.63 -8.32
C ALA A 46 -4.55 3.70 -8.83
N ILE A 47 -4.24 2.65 -8.07
CA ILE A 47 -3.21 1.69 -8.47
C ILE A 47 -3.67 0.87 -9.67
N ALA A 48 -4.88 0.32 -9.61
CA ALA A 48 -5.36 -0.64 -10.61
C ALA A 48 -5.68 0.01 -11.96
N THR A 49 -6.05 1.28 -11.98
CA THR A 49 -6.43 1.95 -13.22
C THR A 49 -5.35 2.82 -13.82
N GLY A 50 -4.17 2.89 -13.17
CA GLY A 50 -3.06 3.70 -13.67
C GLY A 50 -1.83 2.87 -13.97
N ASP A 51 -0.74 3.57 -14.26
CA ASP A 51 0.52 2.92 -14.60
C ASP A 51 1.17 2.21 -13.42
N TRP A 52 0.80 2.57 -12.21
CA TRP A 52 1.38 1.97 -11.01
C TRP A 52 1.10 0.47 -10.93
N GLY A 53 -0.13 0.05 -11.25
CA GLY A 53 -0.47 -1.37 -11.27
C GLY A 53 0.33 -2.13 -12.32
N LYS A 54 0.51 -1.51 -13.50
CA LYS A 54 1.31 -2.11 -14.57
C LYS A 54 2.75 -2.31 -14.14
N GLU A 55 3.32 -1.31 -13.48
CA GLU A 55 4.72 -1.40 -13.06
C GLU A 55 4.90 -2.43 -11.96
N LEU A 56 3.97 -2.52 -11.01
CA LEU A 56 4.03 -3.55 -9.98
C LEU A 56 4.00 -4.95 -10.61
N CYS A 57 3.14 -5.15 -11.59
CA CYS A 57 3.05 -6.45 -12.29
C CYS A 57 4.34 -6.76 -13.06
N ARG A 58 4.90 -5.76 -13.74
CA ARG A 58 6.14 -5.94 -14.49
C ARG A 58 7.29 -6.32 -13.57
N LEU A 59 7.44 -5.61 -12.47
CA LEU A 59 8.52 -5.87 -11.52
C LEU A 59 8.35 -7.21 -10.80
N ALA A 60 7.11 -7.59 -10.51
CA ALA A 60 6.86 -8.89 -9.88
C ALA A 60 7.25 -10.05 -10.78
N THR A 61 7.15 -9.87 -12.10
CA THR A 61 7.47 -10.90 -13.09
C THR A 61 8.94 -10.88 -13.51
N ASP A 62 9.48 -9.69 -13.76
CA ASP A 62 10.75 -9.54 -14.48
C ASP A 62 11.92 -9.07 -13.61
N ALA A 63 11.68 -8.62 -12.40
CA ALA A 63 12.71 -8.04 -11.55
C ALA A 63 12.93 -8.87 -10.28
N SER A 64 13.99 -8.52 -9.52
CA SER A 64 14.23 -9.16 -8.23
C SER A 64 13.20 -8.67 -7.21
N ASP A 65 13.05 -9.43 -6.12
CA ASP A 65 12.19 -9.01 -5.02
C ASP A 65 12.66 -7.68 -4.43
N ALA A 66 13.98 -7.47 -4.37
CA ALA A 66 14.51 -6.21 -3.84
C ALA A 66 14.12 -5.03 -4.71
N ASP A 67 14.16 -5.17 -6.02
CA ASP A 67 13.75 -4.10 -6.93
C ASP A 67 12.26 -3.82 -6.82
N TYR A 68 11.45 -4.87 -6.74
CA TYR A 68 10.01 -4.72 -6.55
C TYR A 68 9.73 -3.95 -5.26
N LEU A 69 10.34 -4.36 -4.16
CA LEU A 69 10.08 -3.74 -2.85
C LEU A 69 10.54 -2.29 -2.81
N ARG A 70 11.64 -1.97 -3.49
CA ARG A 70 12.10 -0.58 -3.60
C ARG A 70 11.07 0.28 -4.30
N TYR A 71 10.52 -0.22 -5.39
CA TYR A 71 9.47 0.49 -6.10
C TYR A 71 8.21 0.62 -5.25
N ALA A 72 7.84 -0.44 -4.54
CA ALA A 72 6.66 -0.42 -3.69
C ALA A 72 6.77 0.65 -2.60
N GLU A 73 7.94 0.80 -1.98
CA GLU A 73 8.14 1.85 -0.98
C GLU A 73 8.05 3.24 -1.60
N SER A 74 8.62 3.41 -2.79
CA SER A 74 8.52 4.66 -3.53
C SER A 74 7.06 4.97 -3.89
N LEU A 75 6.30 3.96 -4.27
CA LEU A 75 4.88 4.12 -4.62
C LEU A 75 4.07 4.61 -3.41
N LYS A 76 4.34 4.08 -2.22
CA LYS A 76 3.67 4.54 -1.02
C LYS A 76 3.85 6.04 -0.83
N GLU A 77 5.07 6.53 -1.00
CA GLU A 77 5.36 7.96 -0.87
C GLU A 77 4.67 8.77 -1.94
N THR A 78 4.65 8.27 -3.17
CA THR A 78 3.99 8.94 -4.29
C THR A 78 2.50 9.08 -4.05
N LEU A 79 1.85 8.03 -3.56
CA LEU A 79 0.42 8.06 -3.27
C LEU A 79 0.07 9.12 -2.23
N VAL A 80 0.90 9.26 -1.22
CA VAL A 80 0.68 10.27 -0.17
C VAL A 80 0.94 11.67 -0.72
N ARG A 81 2.05 11.86 -1.41
CA ARG A 81 2.48 13.18 -1.88
C ARG A 81 1.63 13.70 -3.03
N GLU A 82 1.31 12.85 -3.99
CA GLU A 82 0.64 13.30 -5.22
C GLU A 82 -0.87 13.14 -5.19
N ARG A 83 -1.37 12.19 -4.44
CA ARG A 83 -2.80 11.90 -4.41
C ARG A 83 -3.44 12.20 -3.06
N ASN A 84 -2.66 12.68 -2.12
CA ASN A 84 -3.13 13.07 -0.77
C ASN A 84 -3.79 11.94 0.01
N PHE A 85 -3.45 10.70 -0.26
CA PHE A 85 -3.93 9.59 0.53
C PHE A 85 -3.21 9.56 1.88
N LYS A 86 -3.90 9.10 2.93
CA LYS A 86 -3.24 8.92 4.22
C LYS A 86 -2.22 7.79 4.12
N GLN A 87 -1.08 7.98 4.78
CA GLN A 87 0.01 7.02 4.74
C GLN A 87 -0.44 5.63 5.14
N GLU A 88 -1.26 5.52 6.19
CA GLU A 88 -1.72 4.21 6.67
C GLU A 88 -2.49 3.45 5.61
N PHE A 89 -3.29 4.14 4.79
CA PHE A 89 -4.06 3.49 3.73
C PHE A 89 -3.18 3.15 2.52
N ALA A 90 -2.22 4.02 2.19
CA ALA A 90 -1.27 3.74 1.11
C ALA A 90 -0.43 2.52 1.46
N ASP A 91 0.10 2.47 2.67
CA ASP A 91 0.90 1.35 3.13
C ASP A 91 0.09 0.04 3.13
N TYR A 92 -1.13 0.11 3.65
CA TYR A 92 -2.00 -1.07 3.73
C TYR A 92 -2.28 -1.65 2.34
N ALA A 93 -2.62 -0.79 1.38
CA ALA A 93 -2.94 -1.23 0.02
C ALA A 93 -1.71 -1.84 -0.67
N VAL A 94 -0.58 -1.13 -0.65
CA VAL A 94 0.62 -1.59 -1.34
C VAL A 94 1.17 -2.87 -0.71
N ASP A 95 1.21 -2.94 0.62
CA ASP A 95 1.69 -4.14 1.31
C ASP A 95 0.78 -5.34 1.07
N SER A 96 -0.54 -5.11 1.02
CA SER A 96 -1.50 -6.18 0.74
C SER A 96 -1.27 -6.75 -0.66
N ILE A 97 -1.01 -5.89 -1.65
CA ILE A 97 -0.71 -6.34 -3.01
C ILE A 97 0.60 -7.14 -3.02
N SER A 98 1.63 -6.63 -2.37
CA SER A 98 2.95 -7.29 -2.35
C SER A 98 2.88 -8.68 -1.73
N LEU A 99 2.14 -8.80 -0.64
CA LEU A 99 1.95 -10.09 0.02
C LEU A 99 1.13 -11.05 -0.84
N ALA A 100 0.06 -10.54 -1.45
CA ALA A 100 -0.84 -11.37 -2.25
C ALA A 100 -0.16 -11.87 -3.53
N ILE A 101 0.68 -11.05 -4.14
CA ILE A 101 1.38 -11.41 -5.37
C ILE A 101 2.55 -12.35 -5.10
N GLY A 102 2.99 -12.44 -3.85
CA GLY A 102 4.00 -13.42 -3.44
C GLY A 102 5.44 -12.99 -3.64
N VAL A 103 5.69 -11.68 -3.69
CA VAL A 103 7.06 -11.18 -3.89
C VAL A 103 7.96 -11.53 -2.71
N SER A 104 7.44 -11.40 -1.48
CA SER A 104 8.24 -11.73 -0.30
C SER A 104 7.33 -12.17 0.83
N SER A 105 7.70 -13.26 1.51
CA SER A 105 6.97 -13.72 2.69
C SER A 105 7.23 -12.82 3.90
N GLN A 106 8.21 -11.93 3.80
CA GLN A 106 8.58 -11.04 4.90
C GLN A 106 7.79 -9.74 4.92
N VAL A 107 6.98 -9.48 3.89
CA VAL A 107 6.13 -8.30 3.87
C VAL A 107 5.10 -8.41 5.00
N THR A 108 5.04 -7.37 5.84
CA THR A 108 4.07 -7.30 6.92
C THR A 108 3.01 -6.28 6.58
N VAL A 109 1.74 -6.70 6.66
CA VAL A 109 0.62 -5.81 6.40
C VAL A 109 0.14 -5.25 7.74
N THR A 110 0.27 -3.93 7.92
CA THR A 110 -0.19 -3.24 9.13
C THR A 110 -1.54 -2.62 8.83
N GLU A 111 -2.54 -2.93 9.64
CA GLU A 111 -3.88 -2.40 9.42
C GLU A 111 -3.97 -0.93 9.82
N PRO A 112 -4.73 -0.12 9.06
CA PRO A 112 -4.90 1.29 9.39
C PRO A 112 -5.47 1.47 10.80
N GLY A 113 -4.98 2.49 11.50
CA GLY A 113 -5.45 2.78 12.84
C GLY A 113 -4.82 1.96 13.95
N ASP A 114 -3.87 1.08 13.62
CA ASP A 114 -3.15 0.29 14.61
C ASP A 114 -2.29 1.22 15.47
N HIS A 115 -2.31 1.00 16.79
CA HIS A 115 -1.54 1.83 17.72
C HIS A 115 -0.04 1.77 17.46
N GLY A 116 0.47 0.62 17.07
CA GLY A 116 1.88 0.48 16.73
C GLY A 116 2.24 1.37 15.56
N TYR A 117 1.36 1.49 14.59
CA TYR A 117 1.55 2.35 13.44
C TYR A 117 1.68 3.82 13.87
N GLU A 118 0.77 4.28 14.71
CA GLU A 118 0.80 5.66 15.21
C GLU A 118 2.07 5.96 15.99
N ALA A 119 2.51 5.04 16.83
CA ALA A 119 3.72 5.22 17.62
C ALA A 119 4.94 5.38 16.72
N VAL A 120 5.04 4.58 15.67
CA VAL A 120 6.13 4.70 14.70
C VAL A 120 6.09 6.05 14.01
N ARG A 121 4.90 6.50 13.62
CA ARG A 121 4.73 7.80 13.00
C ARG A 121 5.23 8.94 13.87
N LYS A 122 4.85 8.94 15.12
CA LYS A 122 5.22 10.01 16.05
C LYS A 122 6.71 10.08 16.25
N ASN A 123 7.38 8.96 16.18
CA ASN A 123 8.82 8.91 16.39
C ASN A 123 9.61 9.36 15.17
N THR A 124 9.02 9.38 14.02
CA THR A 124 9.70 9.77 12.79
C THR A 124 9.36 11.18 12.33
N GLY A 125 8.36 11.80 12.93
CA GLY A 125 7.83 13.08 12.47
C GLY A 125 8.53 14.28 13.01
N GLU A 126 8.53 14.58 12.88
CA GLU A 126 8.55 15.18 13.21
C GLU A 126 8.99 15.52 13.10
N GLN A 127 9.09 15.49 12.72
CA GLN A 127 9.42 15.56 12.89
C GLN A 127 9.44 15.66 12.62
N GLY A 128 9.74 15.99 12.16
CA GLY A 128 9.62 15.85 12.26
C GLY A 128 9.57 16.32 12.33
N SER A 129 9.71 16.69 12.12
CA SER A 129 9.42 16.86 12.73
C SER A 129 9.47 17.32 12.99
N ARG A 130 9.79 17.78 12.57
CA ARG A 130 9.70 18.04 13.21
C ARG A 130 9.81 18.21 13.54
N SER A 131 10.29 18.47 13.08
CA SER A 131 10.22 18.44 13.72
C SER A 131 10.14 18.81 13.96
N ALA A 132 10.77 19.18 13.61
CA ALA A 132 10.57 19.21 14.21
C ALA A 132 10.43 19.59 14.51
N GLN A 133 10.65 19.84 14.28
CA GLN A 133 10.41 19.95 14.87
C GLN A 133 10.44 20.08 15.28
N GLU A 134 11.02 20.24 14.93
CA GLU A 134 10.95 20.22 15.50
C GLU A 134 11.04 20.46 15.85
N LYS A 135 11.56 20.90 15.57
CA LYS A 135 11.56 21.02 16.06
C LYS A 135 11.46 21.10 16.51
N GLY A 136 12.30 21.78 16.19
CA GLY A 136 12.18 21.59 16.77
C GLY A 136 12.30 21.82 17.09
N SER A 137 12.79 22.22 16.91
CA SER A 137 12.93 22.14 17.56
C SER A 137 12.97 22.26 17.86
N ALA A 138 13.84 22.27 17.36
CA ALA A 138 13.90 22.06 17.87
C ALA A 138 13.81 22.12 18.07
N GLN A 139 14.07 22.47 18.13
CA GLN A 139 14.07 22.20 18.58
C GLN A 139 13.78 21.81 18.60
N GLY A 140 14.76 22.17 17.83
CA GLY A 140 14.64 21.52 18.04
C GLY A 140 14.40 21.28 17.96
N GLY A 141 14.99 21.61 17.68
CA GLY A 141 14.96 20.93 17.84
C GLY A 141 14.57 20.87 17.79
#